data_454884c02eb8df22103e4a100b29ed91
#
_entry.id   454884c02eb8df22103e4a100b29ed91
#
_cell.length_a   1.000
_cell.length_b   1.000
_cell.length_c   1.000
_cell.angle_alpha   90.00
_cell.angle_beta   90.00
_cell.angle_gamma   90.00
#
_symmetry.space_group_name_H-M   'P 1'
#
loop_
_entity.id
_entity.type
_entity.pdbx_description
1 polymer ?
#
loop_
_entity_poly.entity_id
_entity_poly.type
_entity_poly.pdbx_seq_one_letter_code
_entity_poly.pdbx_strand_id
1 'polypeptide(L)'
;LLDKVNTEVKEVSGNIVYLDKSTKHMFELNNKVRLIDVCEFMVENSSEFIGFICGIVSQDRDLEKMFLDSFLKIACLGDDGDILPVVEKLEKVSESFGVDFVLSVSKDEQELPESLKSKIIVSL
;
A
#
# COMPACT_ATOMS: atom_id res chain seq x y z
N LEU A 1 5.26 10.34 1.37
CA LEU A 1 3.96 9.68 1.14
C LEU A 1 2.84 10.29 1.97
N LEU A 2 3.15 10.76 3.18
CA LEU A 2 2.16 11.42 4.05
C LEU A 2 1.54 12.65 3.41
N ASP A 3 2.36 13.50 2.78
CA ASP A 3 1.85 14.69 2.11
C ASP A 3 0.92 14.35 0.96
N LYS A 4 1.26 13.29 0.23
CA LYS A 4 0.46 12.85 -0.89
C LYS A 4 -0.93 12.36 -0.44
N VAL A 5 -0.98 11.53 0.59
CA VAL A 5 -2.26 11.00 1.07
C VAL A 5 -3.12 12.12 1.66
N ASN A 6 -2.51 13.05 2.40
CA ASN A 6 -3.26 14.16 3.00
C ASN A 6 -3.82 15.12 1.94
N THR A 7 -3.17 15.20 0.80
CA THR A 7 -3.67 15.98 -0.32
C THR A 7 -4.81 15.25 -1.02
N GLU A 8 -4.60 13.97 -1.33
CA GLU A 8 -5.58 13.20 -2.10
C GLU A 8 -6.86 12.91 -1.34
N VAL A 9 -6.81 12.80 0.00
CA VAL A 9 -8.02 12.54 0.79
C VAL A 9 -9.06 13.64 0.62
N LYS A 10 -8.63 14.85 0.29
CA LYS A 10 -9.53 15.98 0.07
C LYS A 10 -10.24 15.93 -1.29
N GLU A 11 -9.71 15.14 -2.20
CA GLU A 11 -10.20 15.07 -3.58
C GLU A 11 -11.08 13.85 -3.85
N VAL A 12 -10.98 12.81 -3.02
CA VAL A 12 -11.75 11.59 -3.22
C VAL A 12 -13.08 11.66 -2.46
N SER A 13 -14.10 11.02 -3.00
CA SER A 13 -15.39 10.94 -2.33
C SER A 13 -15.51 9.68 -1.46
N GLY A 14 -14.66 8.70 -1.70
CA GLY A 14 -14.67 7.43 -0.96
C GLY A 14 -13.61 7.39 0.13
N ASN A 15 -13.23 6.20 0.52
CA ASN A 15 -12.31 5.96 1.63
C ASN A 15 -10.88 5.77 1.17
N ILE A 16 -9.94 6.13 2.04
CA ILE A 16 -8.52 5.88 1.83
C ILE A 16 -8.00 5.12 3.05
N VAL A 17 -7.23 4.06 2.79
CA VAL A 17 -6.56 3.28 3.82
C VAL A 17 -5.05 3.48 3.67
N TYR A 18 -4.36 3.64 4.77
CA TYR A 18 -2.91 3.81 4.82
C TYR A 18 -2.32 2.70 5.67
N LEU A 19 -1.53 1.82 5.06
CA LEU A 19 -0.86 0.72 5.73
C LEU A 19 0.59 1.11 6.02
N ASP A 20 1.03 0.89 7.26
CA ASP A 20 2.38 1.21 7.69
C ASP A 20 2.89 0.09 8.61
N LYS A 21 4.17 0.16 8.93
CA LYS A 21 4.82 -0.78 9.84
C LYS A 21 4.68 -0.39 11.31
N SER A 22 4.06 0.75 11.59
CA SER A 22 3.85 1.25 12.96
C SER A 22 2.77 2.34 12.95
N THR A 23 2.37 2.80 14.13
CA THR A 23 1.44 3.91 14.27
C THR A 23 2.15 5.26 14.44
N LYS A 24 3.44 5.30 14.17
CA LYS A 24 4.29 6.47 14.34
C LYS A 24 3.73 7.74 13.69
N HIS A 25 3.11 7.61 12.53
CA HIS A 25 2.63 8.74 11.75
C HIS A 25 1.15 9.06 11.95
N MET A 26 0.49 8.44 12.95
CA MET A 26 -0.97 8.58 13.09
C MET A 26 -1.42 10.02 13.27
N PHE A 27 -0.64 10.87 13.93
CA PHE A 27 -1.01 12.27 14.15
C PHE A 27 -0.71 13.17 12.95
N GLU A 28 0.07 12.66 11.99
CA GLU A 28 0.41 13.40 10.77
C GLU A 28 -0.59 13.16 9.65
N LEU A 29 -1.47 12.16 9.81
CA LEU A 29 -2.47 11.81 8.82
C LEU A 29 -3.77 12.54 9.08
N ASN A 30 -4.45 12.91 8.00
CA ASN A 30 -5.81 13.44 8.07
C ASN A 30 -6.69 12.37 8.74
N ASN A 31 -7.58 12.78 9.63
CA ASN A 31 -8.41 11.86 10.40
C ASN A 31 -9.41 11.06 9.55
N LYS A 32 -9.60 11.43 8.30
CA LYS A 32 -10.45 10.67 7.36
C LYS A 32 -9.70 9.49 6.74
N VAL A 33 -8.38 9.45 6.88
CA VAL A 33 -7.57 8.34 6.40
C VAL A 33 -7.50 7.28 7.51
N ARG A 34 -7.79 6.04 7.16
CA ARG A 34 -7.70 4.94 8.13
C ARG A 34 -6.28 4.38 8.12
N LEU A 35 -5.58 4.54 9.24
CA LEU A 35 -4.24 3.99 9.42
C LEU A 35 -4.34 2.58 9.98
N ILE A 36 -3.61 1.66 9.36
CA ILE A 36 -3.49 0.28 9.82
C ILE A 36 -2.02 -0.04 10.01
N ASP A 37 -1.65 -0.47 11.22
CA ASP A 37 -0.32 -0.98 11.51
C ASP A 37 -0.32 -2.47 11.19
N VAL A 38 0.31 -2.84 10.09
CA VAL A 38 0.34 -4.24 9.63
C VAL A 38 1.02 -5.15 10.65
N CYS A 39 1.97 -4.61 11.41
CA CYS A 39 2.71 -5.40 12.40
C CYS A 39 1.85 -5.83 13.61
N GLU A 40 0.68 -5.22 13.81
CA GLU A 40 -0.26 -5.65 14.85
C GLU A 40 -1.04 -6.91 14.45
N PHE A 41 -0.99 -7.28 13.20
CA PHE A 41 -1.70 -8.44 12.67
C PHE A 41 -0.69 -9.51 12.32
N MET A 42 -1.12 -10.76 12.29
CA MET A 42 -0.21 -11.88 12.11
C MET A 42 0.15 -12.12 10.64
N VAL A 43 0.72 -11.10 10.00
CA VAL A 43 1.19 -11.17 8.62
C VAL A 43 2.67 -11.54 8.65
N GLU A 44 3.01 -12.73 8.20
CA GLU A 44 4.37 -13.26 8.29
C GLU A 44 5.03 -13.52 6.94
N ASN A 45 4.27 -13.48 5.85
CA ASN A 45 4.81 -13.68 4.51
C ASN A 45 3.97 -12.92 3.49
N SER A 46 4.46 -12.87 2.24
CA SER A 46 3.80 -12.09 1.20
C SER A 46 2.42 -12.63 0.81
N SER A 47 2.21 -13.94 0.90
CA SER A 47 0.89 -14.51 0.62
C SER A 47 -0.13 -14.06 1.65
N GLU A 48 0.26 -14.03 2.93
CA GLU A 48 -0.60 -13.53 3.99
C GLU A 48 -0.86 -12.04 3.83
N PHE A 49 0.15 -11.28 3.40
CA PHE A 49 -0.01 -9.88 3.13
C PHE A 49 -1.06 -9.62 2.05
N ILE A 50 -1.01 -10.36 0.96
CA ILE A 50 -2.01 -10.23 -0.11
C ILE A 50 -3.40 -10.60 0.40
N GLY A 51 -3.52 -11.66 1.20
CA GLY A 51 -4.80 -12.01 1.83
C GLY A 51 -5.33 -10.90 2.73
N PHE A 52 -4.43 -10.26 3.47
CA PHE A 52 -4.78 -9.12 4.33
C PHE A 52 -5.34 -7.96 3.50
N ILE A 53 -4.67 -7.64 2.39
CA ILE A 53 -5.13 -6.60 1.46
C ILE A 53 -6.50 -6.96 0.89
N CYS A 54 -6.67 -8.20 0.44
CA CYS A 54 -7.94 -8.65 -0.12
C CYS A 54 -9.07 -8.58 0.92
N GLY A 55 -8.76 -8.88 2.18
CA GLY A 55 -9.74 -8.76 3.26
C GLY A 55 -10.22 -7.32 3.45
N ILE A 56 -9.30 -6.37 3.40
CA ILE A 56 -9.65 -4.95 3.51
C ILE A 56 -10.52 -4.51 2.33
N VAL A 57 -10.13 -4.88 1.12
CA VAL A 57 -10.84 -4.50 -0.10
C VAL A 57 -12.25 -5.13 -0.13
N SER A 58 -12.36 -6.37 0.33
CA SER A 58 -13.62 -7.13 0.24
C SER A 58 -14.75 -6.55 1.08
N GLN A 59 -14.43 -5.83 2.16
CA GLN A 59 -15.43 -5.34 3.10
C GLN A 59 -15.76 -3.85 2.89
N ASP A 60 -15.09 -3.15 1.99
CA ASP A 60 -15.30 -1.72 1.80
C ASP A 60 -15.44 -1.39 0.31
N ARG A 61 -16.69 -1.23 -0.12
CA ARG A 61 -17.00 -0.89 -1.51
C ARG A 61 -16.67 0.56 -1.85
N ASP A 62 -16.51 1.40 -0.84
CA ASP A 62 -16.21 2.81 -1.03
C ASP A 62 -14.70 3.08 -1.00
N LEU A 63 -13.90 2.06 -0.86
CA LEU A 63 -12.44 2.19 -0.86
C LEU A 63 -11.94 2.59 -2.24
N GLU A 64 -11.28 3.73 -2.33
CA GLU A 64 -10.76 4.24 -3.60
C GLU A 64 -9.25 4.09 -3.73
N LYS A 65 -8.52 4.30 -2.62
CA LYS A 65 -7.06 4.25 -2.64
C LYS A 65 -6.51 3.57 -1.42
N MET A 66 -5.39 2.89 -1.59
CA MET A 66 -4.67 2.26 -0.50
C MET A 66 -3.20 2.64 -0.63
N PHE A 67 -2.67 3.28 0.42
CA PHE A 67 -1.27 3.67 0.49
C PHE A 67 -0.51 2.63 1.29
N LEU A 68 0.59 2.11 0.72
CA LEU A 68 1.39 1.05 1.32
C LEU A 68 2.78 1.61 1.63
N ASP A 69 2.94 2.13 2.85
CA ASP A 69 4.20 2.71 3.29
C ASP A 69 5.14 1.62 3.78
N SER A 70 6.43 1.78 3.51
CA SER A 70 7.44 0.77 3.83
C SER A 70 7.08 -0.58 3.21
N PHE A 71 6.75 -0.57 1.94
CA PHE A 71 6.17 -1.72 1.25
C PHE A 71 6.95 -3.01 1.43
N LEU A 72 8.28 -2.97 1.27
CA LEU A 72 9.10 -4.18 1.41
C LEU A 72 8.95 -4.81 2.79
N LYS A 73 8.81 -3.97 3.81
CA LYS A 73 8.70 -4.45 5.19
C LYS A 73 7.31 -5.00 5.48
N ILE A 74 6.26 -4.26 5.12
CA ILE A 74 4.90 -4.71 5.43
C ILE A 74 4.49 -5.93 4.60
N ALA A 75 5.05 -6.07 3.39
CA ALA A 75 4.78 -7.23 2.54
C ALA A 75 5.68 -8.43 2.88
N CYS A 76 6.52 -8.30 3.91
CA CYS A 76 7.44 -9.34 4.35
C CYS A 76 8.46 -9.72 3.27
N LEU A 77 8.87 -8.76 2.47
CA LEU A 77 9.93 -8.90 1.47
C LEU A 77 11.20 -8.30 2.05
N GLY A 78 12.30 -9.04 2.01
CA GLY A 78 13.59 -8.50 2.40
C GLY A 78 14.17 -7.62 1.29
N ASP A 79 15.38 -7.09 1.52
CA ASP A 79 16.06 -6.28 0.52
C ASP A 79 16.29 -7.05 -0.78
N ASP A 80 16.43 -8.36 -0.69
CA ASP A 80 16.63 -9.25 -1.83
C ASP A 80 15.32 -9.86 -2.34
N GLY A 81 14.18 -9.50 -1.73
CA GLY A 81 12.88 -10.04 -2.13
C GLY A 81 12.44 -9.53 -3.48
N ASP A 82 11.83 -10.41 -4.26
CA ASP A 82 11.29 -10.05 -5.56
C ASP A 82 9.90 -9.44 -5.38
N ILE A 83 9.75 -8.16 -5.70
CA ILE A 83 8.48 -7.46 -5.53
C ILE A 83 7.50 -7.73 -6.67
N LEU A 84 7.99 -8.23 -7.80
CA LEU A 84 7.17 -8.38 -9.01
C LEU A 84 5.92 -9.27 -8.81
N PRO A 85 6.03 -10.47 -8.22
CA PRO A 85 4.84 -11.29 -8.02
C PRO A 85 3.78 -10.62 -7.12
N VAL A 86 4.23 -9.90 -6.10
CA VAL A 86 3.31 -9.23 -5.17
C VAL A 86 2.61 -8.07 -5.88
N VAL A 87 3.38 -7.27 -6.63
CA VAL A 87 2.81 -6.14 -7.36
C VAL A 87 1.85 -6.62 -8.44
N GLU A 88 2.15 -7.72 -9.12
CA GLU A 88 1.24 -8.30 -10.12
C GLU A 88 -0.11 -8.68 -9.50
N LYS A 89 -0.10 -9.24 -8.29
CA LYS A 89 -1.33 -9.57 -7.58
C LYS A 89 -2.09 -8.30 -7.18
N LEU A 90 -1.38 -7.26 -6.74
CA LEU A 90 -2.02 -5.98 -6.42
C LEU A 90 -2.66 -5.36 -7.66
N GLU A 91 -2.02 -5.49 -8.83
CA GLU A 91 -2.59 -5.01 -10.07
C GLU A 91 -3.91 -5.71 -10.39
N LYS A 92 -3.98 -7.01 -10.16
CA LYS A 92 -5.21 -7.77 -10.38
C LYS A 92 -6.33 -7.31 -9.45
N VAL A 93 -6.01 -7.05 -8.19
CA VAL A 93 -6.97 -6.52 -7.23
C VAL A 93 -7.44 -5.14 -7.66
N SER A 94 -6.51 -4.29 -8.10
CA SER A 94 -6.82 -2.95 -8.58
C SER A 94 -7.79 -2.99 -9.76
N GLU A 95 -7.52 -3.85 -10.72
CA GLU A 95 -8.37 -3.99 -11.91
C GLU A 95 -9.75 -4.55 -11.58
N SER A 96 -9.81 -5.50 -10.65
CA SER A 96 -11.05 -6.18 -10.30
C SER A 96 -11.98 -5.32 -9.44
N PHE A 97 -11.43 -4.48 -8.57
CA PHE A 97 -12.19 -3.75 -7.56
C PHE A 97 -12.10 -2.23 -7.66
N GLY A 98 -11.32 -1.72 -8.61
CA GLY A 98 -11.22 -0.28 -8.81
C GLY A 98 -10.49 0.47 -7.69
N VAL A 99 -9.56 -0.19 -7.01
CA VAL A 99 -8.77 0.41 -5.94
C VAL A 99 -7.38 0.74 -6.47
N ASP A 100 -6.93 1.99 -6.28
CA ASP A 100 -5.59 2.39 -6.66
C ASP A 100 -4.62 2.16 -5.51
N PHE A 101 -3.46 1.59 -5.82
CA PHE A 101 -2.41 1.35 -4.86
C PHE A 101 -1.25 2.32 -5.06
N VAL A 102 -0.78 2.91 -3.97
CA VAL A 102 0.38 3.80 -3.97
C VAL A 102 1.41 3.20 -3.02
N LEU A 103 2.60 2.91 -3.53
CA LEU A 103 3.62 2.21 -2.78
C LEU A 103 4.83 3.11 -2.50
N SER A 104 5.38 2.98 -1.31
CA SER A 104 6.66 3.57 -0.94
C SER A 104 7.67 2.43 -0.84
N VAL A 105 8.67 2.45 -1.71
CA VAL A 105 9.67 1.39 -1.80
C VAL A 105 11.05 2.00 -1.59
N SER A 106 11.85 1.41 -0.71
CA SER A 106 13.19 1.91 -0.39
C SER A 106 14.29 1.35 -1.30
N LYS A 107 13.92 0.86 -2.48
CA LYS A 107 14.87 0.45 -3.51
C LYS A 107 15.16 1.61 -4.44
N ASP A 108 16.36 1.59 -5.03
CA ASP A 108 16.70 2.54 -6.10
C ASP A 108 15.71 2.33 -7.25
N GLU A 109 15.19 3.41 -7.78
CA GLU A 109 14.25 3.37 -8.89
C GLU A 109 14.78 2.62 -10.10
N GLN A 110 16.10 2.68 -10.33
CA GLN A 110 16.74 1.99 -11.43
C GLN A 110 16.74 0.47 -11.28
N GLU A 111 16.59 -0.02 -10.06
CA GLU A 111 16.52 -1.46 -9.78
C GLU A 111 15.13 -2.03 -10.00
N LEU A 112 14.13 -1.18 -10.23
CA LEU A 112 12.77 -1.61 -10.43
C LEU A 112 12.49 -1.89 -11.90
N PRO A 113 11.73 -2.96 -12.21
CA PRO A 113 11.31 -3.20 -13.61
C PRO A 113 10.51 -2.02 -14.14
N GLU A 114 10.69 -1.68 -15.40
CA GLU A 114 9.99 -0.56 -16.00
C GLU A 114 8.47 -0.71 -15.96
N SER A 115 7.98 -1.93 -16.04
CA SER A 115 6.54 -2.21 -15.95
C SER A 115 5.94 -1.77 -14.62
N LEU A 116 6.76 -1.63 -13.57
CA LEU A 116 6.31 -1.21 -12.25
C LEU A 116 6.45 0.29 -12.00
N LYS A 117 7.30 0.99 -12.77
CA LYS A 117 7.59 2.41 -12.53
C LYS A 117 6.36 3.30 -12.65
N SER A 118 5.40 2.93 -13.48
CA SER A 118 4.16 3.70 -13.62
C SER A 118 3.21 3.51 -12.43
N LYS A 119 3.43 2.47 -11.61
CA LYS A 119 2.55 2.13 -10.48
C LYS A 119 3.20 2.39 -9.13
N ILE A 120 4.52 2.54 -9.10
CA ILE A 120 5.25 2.91 -7.89
C ILE A 120 5.48 4.41 -7.95
N ILE A 121 4.85 5.12 -7.03
CA ILE A 121 4.83 6.57 -7.07
C ILE A 121 5.97 7.18 -6.29
N VAL A 122 6.43 6.51 -5.24
CA VAL A 122 7.52 7.02 -4.40
C VAL A 122 8.55 5.94 -4.16
N SER A 123 9.79 6.25 -4.49
CA SER A 123 10.96 5.43 -4.17
C SER A 123 11.80 6.21 -3.16
N LEU A 124 12.08 5.59 -2.03
CA LEU A 124 12.86 6.22 -0.96
C LEU A 124 14.25 5.65 -0.84
#